data_49c8b1e93d36cb5458db768ef8bee521
#
_entry.id   49c8b1e93d36cb5458db768ef8bee521
#
_cell.length_a   1.000
_cell.length_b   1.000
_cell.length_c   1.000
_cell.angle_alpha   90.00
_cell.angle_beta   90.00
_cell.angle_gamma   90.00
#
_symmetry.space_group_name_H-M   'P 1'
#
loop_
_entity.id
_entity.type
_entity.pdbx_description
1 polymer ?
#
loop_
_entity_poly.entity_id
_entity_poly.type
_entity_poly.pdbx_seq_one_letter_code
_entity_poly.pdbx_strand_id
1 'polypeptide(L)'
;MDQVAFARFVRRAVDDAKTRRGWTVTRLAAETGVGRSTLFRWLAGDCQDFPELSNVRSFCAALEIPVSAAFAALGVRNEEAPPLAEAAARADIERIIRRLTDPRVSAEEKTIIRSTLRYLAEGTTAAKAS
;
A
#
# COMPACT_ATOMS: atom_id res chain seq x y z
N MET A 1 -16.18 4.17 -6.13
CA MET A 1 -15.16 3.42 -6.90
C MET A 1 -15.00 4.02 -8.28
N ASP A 2 -13.78 4.25 -8.72
CA ASP A 2 -13.50 4.77 -10.05
C ASP A 2 -13.16 3.62 -11.00
N GLN A 3 -14.17 3.12 -11.73
CA GLN A 3 -14.03 2.00 -12.65
C GLN A 3 -13.12 2.32 -13.84
N VAL A 4 -13.16 3.55 -14.32
CA VAL A 4 -12.36 3.99 -15.47
C VAL A 4 -10.88 4.05 -15.08
N ALA A 5 -10.57 4.63 -13.93
CA ALA A 5 -9.19 4.70 -13.44
C ALA A 5 -8.62 3.32 -13.16
N PHE A 6 -9.42 2.43 -12.58
CA PHE A 6 -8.99 1.06 -12.31
C PHE A 6 -8.75 0.29 -13.61
N ALA A 7 -9.64 0.44 -14.59
CA ALA A 7 -9.47 -0.19 -15.91
C ALA A 7 -8.17 0.28 -16.58
N ARG A 8 -7.87 1.56 -16.51
CA ARG A 8 -6.59 2.11 -17.03
C ARG A 8 -5.40 1.55 -16.30
N PHE A 9 -5.48 1.43 -14.99
CA PHE A 9 -4.43 0.84 -14.17
C PHE A 9 -4.15 -0.60 -14.60
N VAL A 10 -5.20 -1.42 -14.73
CA VAL A 10 -5.06 -2.81 -15.13
C VAL A 10 -4.51 -2.92 -16.56
N ARG A 11 -5.01 -2.10 -17.48
CA ARG A 11 -4.55 -2.08 -18.87
C ARG A 11 -3.07 -1.75 -18.95
N ARG A 12 -2.62 -0.74 -18.21
CA ARG A 12 -1.20 -0.37 -18.17
C ARG A 12 -0.35 -1.51 -17.63
N ALA A 13 -0.82 -2.16 -16.57
CA ALA A 13 -0.11 -3.29 -15.97
C ALA A 13 -0.03 -4.49 -16.94
N VAL A 14 -1.11 -4.78 -17.64
CA VAL A 14 -1.16 -5.85 -18.66
C VAL A 14 -0.23 -5.54 -19.81
N ASP A 15 -0.28 -4.32 -20.33
CA ASP A 15 0.59 -3.89 -21.43
C ASP A 15 2.06 -3.93 -21.03
N ASP A 16 2.38 -3.52 -19.81
CA ASP A 16 3.74 -3.56 -19.28
C ASP A 16 4.23 -4.99 -19.14
N ALA A 17 3.40 -5.89 -18.64
CA ALA A 17 3.73 -7.31 -18.55
C ALA A 17 3.98 -7.93 -19.93
N LYS A 18 3.17 -7.56 -20.91
CA LYS A 18 3.33 -8.01 -22.28
C LYS A 18 4.64 -7.51 -22.89
N THR A 19 4.96 -6.24 -22.69
CA THR A 19 6.13 -5.60 -23.24
C THR A 19 7.42 -6.06 -22.56
N ARG A 20 7.44 -6.08 -21.23
CA ARG A 20 8.64 -6.39 -20.46
C ARG A 20 8.87 -7.89 -20.26
N ARG A 21 7.80 -8.65 -20.07
CA ARG A 21 7.88 -10.07 -19.71
C ARG A 21 7.41 -11.00 -20.82
N GLY A 22 6.81 -10.45 -21.87
CA GLY A 22 6.25 -11.23 -22.98
C GLY A 22 5.06 -12.07 -22.56
N TRP A 23 4.34 -11.68 -21.50
CA TRP A 23 3.22 -12.45 -20.98
C TRP A 23 1.94 -12.15 -21.76
N THR A 24 1.28 -13.22 -22.21
CA THR A 24 -0.09 -13.14 -22.73
C THR A 24 -1.06 -13.04 -21.56
N VAL A 25 -2.34 -12.72 -21.85
CA VAL A 25 -3.38 -12.68 -20.83
C VAL A 25 -3.52 -14.05 -20.13
N THR A 26 -3.39 -15.12 -20.87
CA THR A 26 -3.41 -16.49 -20.33
C THR A 26 -2.27 -16.71 -19.33
N ARG A 27 -1.07 -16.30 -19.70
CA ARG A 27 0.09 -16.39 -18.81
C ARG A 27 -0.07 -15.51 -17.59
N LEU A 28 -0.56 -14.29 -17.79
CA LEU A 28 -0.82 -13.35 -16.72
C LEU A 28 -1.82 -13.91 -15.72
N ALA A 29 -2.90 -14.52 -16.19
CA ALA A 29 -3.88 -15.18 -15.34
C ALA A 29 -3.25 -16.30 -14.50
N ALA A 30 -2.41 -17.12 -15.13
CA ALA A 30 -1.72 -18.20 -14.43
C ALA A 30 -0.75 -17.68 -13.37
N GLU A 31 0.01 -16.63 -13.68
CA GLU A 31 1.02 -16.09 -12.76
C GLU A 31 0.39 -15.27 -11.62
N THR A 32 -0.69 -14.57 -11.87
CA THR A 32 -1.37 -13.75 -10.86
C THR A 32 -2.38 -14.53 -10.02
N GLY A 33 -2.84 -15.68 -10.52
CA GLY A 33 -3.92 -16.41 -9.89
C GLY A 33 -5.29 -15.79 -10.10
N VAL A 34 -5.39 -14.75 -10.91
CA VAL A 34 -6.65 -14.07 -11.24
C VAL A 34 -7.21 -14.67 -12.52
N GLY A 35 -8.48 -15.05 -12.52
CA GLY A 35 -9.11 -15.67 -13.70
C GLY A 35 -9.14 -14.73 -14.91
N ARG A 36 -9.02 -15.31 -16.10
CA ARG A 36 -9.05 -14.55 -17.36
C ARG A 36 -10.32 -13.71 -17.50
N SER A 37 -11.46 -14.27 -17.16
CA SER A 37 -12.74 -13.54 -17.20
C SER A 37 -12.75 -12.35 -16.26
N THR A 38 -12.15 -12.47 -15.11
CA THR A 38 -12.02 -11.37 -14.15
C THR A 38 -11.11 -10.27 -14.72
N LEU A 39 -9.98 -10.65 -15.31
CA LEU A 39 -9.07 -9.69 -15.95
C LEU A 39 -9.77 -8.94 -17.09
N PHE A 40 -10.53 -9.63 -17.94
CA PHE A 40 -11.26 -8.99 -19.02
C PHE A 40 -12.34 -8.04 -18.50
N ARG A 41 -13.03 -8.39 -17.41
CA ARG A 41 -14.00 -7.48 -16.80
C ARG A 41 -13.32 -6.22 -16.25
N TRP A 42 -12.17 -6.39 -15.62
CA TRP A 42 -11.38 -5.24 -15.12
C TRP A 42 -10.95 -4.32 -16.27
N LEU A 43 -10.48 -4.91 -17.37
CA LEU A 43 -10.04 -4.15 -18.55
C LEU A 43 -11.20 -3.42 -19.22
N ALA A 44 -12.39 -4.02 -19.22
CA ALA A 44 -13.59 -3.41 -19.79
C ALA A 44 -14.21 -2.32 -18.92
N GLY A 45 -13.74 -2.21 -17.66
CA GLY A 45 -14.35 -1.31 -16.70
C GLY A 45 -15.72 -1.77 -16.21
N ASP A 46 -16.05 -3.05 -16.41
CA ASP A 46 -17.32 -3.64 -16.02
C ASP A 46 -17.23 -4.24 -14.63
N CYS A 47 -16.98 -3.38 -13.66
CA CYS A 47 -16.90 -3.74 -12.24
C CYS A 47 -18.05 -3.05 -11.52
N GLN A 48 -19.19 -3.71 -11.42
CA GLN A 48 -20.35 -3.17 -10.70
C GLN A 48 -20.07 -3.10 -9.19
N ASP A 49 -19.32 -4.08 -8.69
CA ASP A 49 -18.89 -4.14 -7.30
C ASP A 49 -17.38 -3.95 -7.19
N PHE A 50 -16.90 -3.68 -5.98
CA PHE A 50 -15.47 -3.65 -5.72
C PHE A 50 -14.83 -4.96 -6.17
N PRO A 51 -13.67 -4.90 -6.85
CA PRO A 51 -12.93 -6.11 -7.15
C PRO A 51 -12.53 -6.80 -5.84
N GLU A 52 -12.48 -8.13 -5.88
CA GLU A 52 -12.09 -8.90 -4.72
C GLU A 52 -10.65 -8.55 -4.32
N LEU A 53 -10.46 -8.16 -3.05
CA LEU A 53 -9.16 -7.68 -2.57
C LEU A 53 -8.07 -8.72 -2.70
N SER A 54 -8.39 -10.00 -2.50
CA SER A 54 -7.42 -11.08 -2.67
C SER A 54 -6.91 -11.16 -4.10
N ASN A 55 -7.78 -10.94 -5.09
CA ASN A 55 -7.41 -10.91 -6.50
C ASN A 55 -6.53 -9.69 -6.81
N VAL A 56 -6.87 -8.53 -6.28
CA VAL A 56 -6.08 -7.31 -6.46
C VAL A 56 -4.68 -7.50 -5.87
N ARG A 57 -4.58 -8.06 -4.68
CA ARG A 57 -3.29 -8.33 -4.02
C ARG A 57 -2.45 -9.32 -4.81
N SER A 58 -3.06 -10.41 -5.26
CA SER A 58 -2.36 -11.43 -6.06
C SER A 58 -1.84 -10.86 -7.37
N PHE A 59 -2.66 -10.04 -8.03
CA PHE A 59 -2.31 -9.35 -9.26
C PHE A 59 -1.10 -8.44 -9.04
N CYS A 60 -1.16 -7.60 -8.04
CA CYS A 60 -0.07 -6.67 -7.73
C CYS A 60 1.20 -7.40 -7.31
N ALA A 61 1.10 -8.45 -6.51
CA ALA A 61 2.25 -9.21 -6.04
C ALA A 61 2.99 -9.88 -7.21
N ALA A 62 2.26 -10.48 -8.14
CA ALA A 62 2.86 -11.17 -9.29
C ALA A 62 3.56 -10.20 -10.24
N LEU A 63 3.07 -8.97 -10.35
CA LEU A 63 3.63 -7.92 -11.21
C LEU A 63 4.57 -6.97 -10.49
N GLU A 64 4.81 -7.21 -9.20
CA GLU A 64 5.68 -6.35 -8.37
C GLU A 64 5.21 -4.90 -8.34
N ILE A 65 3.89 -4.71 -8.34
CA ILE A 65 3.26 -3.39 -8.24
C ILE A 65 2.83 -3.16 -6.78
N PRO A 66 3.08 -1.97 -6.22
CA PRO A 66 2.57 -1.67 -4.88
C PRO A 66 1.03 -1.73 -4.85
N VAL A 67 0.47 -2.42 -3.86
CA VAL A 67 -0.98 -2.54 -3.70
C VAL A 67 -1.63 -1.16 -3.53
N SER A 68 -0.91 -0.21 -2.94
CA SER A 68 -1.36 1.18 -2.80
C SER A 68 -1.69 1.84 -4.13
N ALA A 69 -0.95 1.49 -5.21
CA ALA A 69 -1.23 2.01 -6.55
C ALA A 69 -2.59 1.54 -7.08
N ALA A 70 -2.94 0.27 -6.82
CA ALA A 70 -4.24 -0.28 -7.20
C ALA A 70 -5.37 0.40 -6.41
N PHE A 71 -5.20 0.58 -5.12
CA PHE A 71 -6.20 1.24 -4.29
C PHE A 71 -6.38 2.71 -4.67
N ALA A 72 -5.31 3.41 -5.01
CA ALA A 72 -5.40 4.78 -5.51
C ALA A 72 -6.21 4.84 -6.80
N ALA A 73 -6.00 3.89 -7.72
CA ALA A 73 -6.76 3.80 -8.95
C ALA A 73 -8.24 3.51 -8.70
N LEU A 74 -8.56 2.72 -7.66
CA LEU A 74 -9.94 2.45 -7.27
C LEU A 74 -10.63 3.66 -6.62
N GLY A 75 -9.88 4.71 -6.32
CA GLY A 75 -10.42 5.87 -5.63
C GLY A 75 -10.67 5.63 -4.15
N VAL A 76 -10.07 4.59 -3.58
CA VAL A 76 -10.14 4.34 -2.15
C VAL A 76 -9.26 5.37 -1.46
N ARG A 77 -9.88 6.41 -0.96
CA ARG A 77 -9.20 7.35 -0.09
C ARG A 77 -9.19 6.78 1.31
N ASN A 78 -8.06 6.88 1.94
CA ASN A 78 -7.84 6.32 3.26
C ASN A 78 -8.43 7.21 4.37
N GLU A 79 -9.64 7.67 4.21
CA GLU A 79 -10.34 8.33 5.30
C GLU A 79 -10.76 7.33 6.36
N GLU A 80 -11.02 6.09 5.95
CA GLU A 80 -11.40 5.00 6.85
C GLU A 80 -10.24 4.07 7.19
N ALA A 81 -9.20 4.05 6.35
CA ALA A 81 -8.01 3.25 6.60
C ALA A 81 -6.77 4.14 6.43
N PRO A 82 -5.86 4.18 7.41
CA PRO A 82 -4.65 4.99 7.26
C PRO A 82 -3.80 4.51 6.08
N PRO A 83 -3.09 5.43 5.37
CA PRO A 83 -2.12 5.05 4.37
C PRO A 83 -1.10 4.06 4.95
N LEU A 84 -0.50 3.21 4.09
CA LEU A 84 0.51 2.25 4.53
C LEU A 84 1.64 2.91 5.32
N ALA A 85 2.07 4.11 4.90
CA ALA A 85 3.10 4.86 5.60
C ALA A 85 2.66 5.26 7.01
N GLU A 86 1.40 5.68 7.19
CA GLU A 86 0.86 6.00 8.51
C GLU A 86 0.68 4.76 9.37
N ALA A 87 0.24 3.65 8.78
CA ALA A 87 0.10 2.40 9.51
C ALA A 87 1.45 1.90 10.01
N ALA A 88 2.49 1.97 9.17
CA ALA A 88 3.85 1.61 9.55
C ALA A 88 4.38 2.54 10.65
N ALA A 89 4.14 3.85 10.53
CA ALA A 89 4.55 4.82 11.54
C ALA A 89 3.84 4.57 12.87
N ARG A 90 2.55 4.24 12.86
CA ARG A 90 1.82 3.89 14.07
C ARG A 90 2.39 2.64 14.74
N ALA A 91 2.70 1.62 13.96
CA ALA A 91 3.31 0.40 14.49
C ALA A 91 4.66 0.70 15.16
N ASP A 92 5.47 1.54 14.55
CA ASP A 92 6.75 1.95 15.12
C ASP A 92 6.58 2.77 16.40
N ILE A 93 5.60 3.68 16.42
CA ILE A 93 5.28 4.46 17.61
C ILE A 93 4.81 3.55 18.75
N GLU A 94 3.97 2.58 18.46
CA GLU A 94 3.52 1.59 19.46
C GLU A 94 4.69 0.80 20.03
N ARG A 95 5.65 0.39 19.21
CA ARG A 95 6.85 -0.31 19.67
C ARG A 95 7.68 0.58 20.60
N ILE A 96 7.81 1.86 20.26
CA ILE A 96 8.53 2.83 21.09
C ILE A 96 7.83 3.01 22.44
N ILE A 97 6.51 3.13 22.42
CA ILE A 97 5.71 3.26 23.65
C ILE A 97 5.89 2.02 24.54
N ARG A 98 5.87 0.83 23.94
CA ARG A 98 6.12 -0.42 24.69
C ARG A 98 7.50 -0.41 25.34
N ARG A 99 8.53 0.04 24.64
CA ARG A 99 9.87 0.14 25.20
C ARG A 99 9.92 1.12 26.37
N LEU A 100 9.21 2.26 26.26
CA LEU A 100 9.14 3.25 27.33
C LEU A 100 8.45 2.72 28.59
N THR A 101 7.52 1.77 28.44
CA THR A 101 6.79 1.17 29.55
C THR A 101 7.34 -0.16 30.02
N ASP A 102 8.34 -0.70 29.31
CA ASP A 102 8.97 -1.99 29.63
C ASP A 102 9.94 -1.83 30.82
N PRO A 103 9.74 -2.55 31.94
CA PRO A 103 10.65 -2.46 33.08
C PRO A 103 12.05 -3.02 32.81
N ARG A 104 12.23 -3.78 31.72
CA ARG A 104 13.55 -4.32 31.33
C ARG A 104 14.43 -3.28 30.67
N VAL A 105 13.84 -2.23 30.12
CA VAL A 105 14.57 -1.14 29.48
C VAL A 105 15.10 -0.20 30.57
N SER A 106 16.38 0.18 30.48
CA SER A 106 17.00 1.06 31.46
C SER A 106 16.40 2.46 31.44
N ALA A 107 16.48 3.15 32.56
CA ALA A 107 16.03 4.55 32.67
C ALA A 107 16.79 5.45 31.70
N GLU A 108 18.08 5.20 31.54
CA GLU A 108 18.92 5.96 30.60
C GLU A 108 18.46 5.79 29.16
N GLU A 109 18.15 4.57 28.74
CA GLU A 109 17.63 4.30 27.41
C GLU A 109 16.27 4.96 27.20
N LYS A 110 15.39 4.92 28.19
CA LYS A 110 14.10 5.61 28.14
C LYS A 110 14.25 7.11 27.98
N THR A 111 15.23 7.70 28.65
CA THR A 111 15.53 9.13 28.53
C THR A 111 15.99 9.46 27.13
N ILE A 112 16.84 8.64 26.52
CA ILE A 112 17.29 8.82 25.15
C ILE A 112 16.11 8.77 24.18
N ILE A 113 15.23 7.78 24.34
CA ILE A 113 14.04 7.64 23.50
C ILE A 113 13.15 8.88 23.61
N ARG A 114 12.88 9.34 24.81
CA ARG A 114 12.07 10.55 25.03
C ARG A 114 12.68 11.80 24.43
N SER A 115 13.99 11.96 24.60
CA SER A 115 14.71 13.10 24.02
C SER A 115 14.66 13.07 22.50
N THR A 116 14.82 11.89 21.89
CA THR A 116 14.74 11.71 20.46
C THR A 116 13.33 12.03 19.92
N LEU A 117 12.30 11.54 20.59
CA LEU A 117 10.91 11.82 20.22
C LEU A 117 10.62 13.30 20.29
N ARG A 118 11.06 13.97 21.35
CA ARG A 118 10.88 15.41 21.53
C ARG A 118 11.60 16.19 20.44
N TYR A 119 12.84 15.81 20.15
CA TYR A 119 13.62 16.44 19.07
C TYR A 119 12.90 16.32 17.72
N LEU A 120 12.41 15.14 17.38
CA LEU A 120 11.70 14.91 16.11
C LEU A 120 10.42 15.74 16.02
N ALA A 121 9.67 15.85 17.11
CA ALA A 121 8.44 16.64 17.13
C ALA A 121 8.69 18.13 17.02
N GLU A 122 9.64 18.65 17.81
CA GLU A 122 9.97 20.09 17.85
C GLU A 122 10.83 20.50 16.66
N GLY A 123 11.76 19.66 16.26
CA GLY A 123 12.63 19.92 15.12
C GLY A 123 11.86 20.12 13.82
N THR A 124 10.83 19.30 13.60
CA THR A 124 9.97 19.45 12.43
C THR A 124 9.20 20.77 12.47
N THR A 125 8.69 21.17 13.63
CA THR A 125 7.98 22.42 13.81
C THR A 125 8.91 23.60 13.61
N ALA A 126 10.11 23.55 14.16
CA ALA A 126 11.13 24.60 14.00
C ALA A 126 11.54 24.78 12.53
N ALA A 127 11.70 23.68 11.81
CA ALA A 127 12.02 23.71 10.39
C ALA A 127 10.94 24.38 9.57
N LYS A 128 9.69 24.19 9.93
CA LYS A 128 8.56 24.86 9.25
C LYS A 128 8.44 26.34 9.61
N ALA A 129 8.81 26.70 10.82
CA ALA A 129 8.75 28.07 11.30
C ALA A 129 9.85 28.94 10.70
N SER A 130 10.95 28.35 10.31
CA SER A 130 12.05 29.05 9.68
C SER A 130 11.94 29.07 8.16
#